data_4926e59960c8de59d7efec98d7112251
#
_entry.id   4926e59960c8de59d7efec98d7112251
#
_cell.length_a   1.000
_cell.length_b   1.000
_cell.length_c   1.000
_cell.angle_alpha   90.00
_cell.angle_beta   90.00
_cell.angle_gamma   90.00
#
_symmetry.space_group_name_H-M   'P 1'
#
loop_
_entity.id
_entity.type
_entity.pdbx_description
1 polymer ?
#
loop_
_entity_poly.entity_id
_entity_poly.type
_entity_poly.pdbx_seq_one_letter_code
_entity_poly.pdbx_strand_id
1 'polypeptide(L)'
;MLSEFAITPAIFDEDEHDDKEAWREQLRELTSAIFPKTSAWPIVISDLHNGAWSSHIVPYINRMSDHRAKKYCQGLLTNMQRMLVVRPDCHTWPGEDDAAWCQEAIATHAIEPIDRIISVKKTKQLSADAFSIVRCIDEVEEGGFWRDIRSDASPRMVIAEQVQLLRKLCLHSDWVALINPYGFGNEQDFTIQLTALAMQRDATFGKLDLELHANMPEGNDDAECEVKKQNVTSNMRRLLTPKLTRDNRIELYFWPKLLDRIIVAGNYVTQSGGIERKSPRWGASMSHVAHGNDPNAAPTEWKLLGREALDRWFREYCLENIQDKPLPVQIAAKN
;
A
#
# COMPACT_ATOMS: atom_id res chain seq x y z
N MET A 1 5.63 0.03 -8.33
CA MET A 1 4.30 0.21 -7.70
C MET A 1 4.46 0.90 -6.35
N LEU A 2 3.67 0.58 -5.32
CA LEU A 2 3.82 1.18 -4.01
C LEU A 2 5.12 0.71 -3.35
N SER A 3 5.99 1.67 -2.99
CA SER A 3 7.23 1.42 -2.25
C SER A 3 7.10 1.91 -0.81
N GLU A 4 7.78 1.25 0.10
CA GLU A 4 7.75 1.59 1.51
C GLU A 4 9.15 1.96 2.00
N PHE A 5 9.24 3.12 2.66
CA PHE A 5 10.48 3.64 3.20
C PHE A 5 10.40 3.80 4.71
N ALA A 6 11.41 3.36 5.41
CA ALA A 6 11.67 3.81 6.77
C ALA A 6 12.65 4.99 6.71
N ILE A 7 12.32 6.07 7.41
CA ILE A 7 13.14 7.30 7.45
C ILE A 7 13.48 7.55 8.91
N THR A 8 14.77 7.56 9.24
CA THR A 8 15.17 7.79 10.63
C THR A 8 14.96 9.25 11.03
N PRO A 9 14.57 9.54 12.29
CA PRO A 9 14.25 10.90 12.72
C PRO A 9 15.39 11.90 12.60
N ALA A 10 16.66 11.47 12.77
CA ALA A 10 17.83 12.34 12.69
C ALA A 10 18.07 12.97 11.31
N ILE A 11 17.40 12.49 10.26
CA ILE A 11 17.39 13.19 8.97
C ILE A 11 16.90 14.64 9.09
N PHE A 12 16.05 14.90 10.08
CA PHE A 12 15.54 16.25 10.40
C PHE A 12 16.40 17.00 11.42
N ASP A 13 17.53 16.44 11.88
CA ASP A 13 18.43 17.13 12.79
C ASP A 13 19.56 17.84 12.03
N GLU A 14 19.49 19.19 11.98
CA GLU A 14 20.53 19.96 11.26
C GLU A 14 21.93 19.80 11.85
N ASP A 15 22.07 19.34 13.09
CA ASP A 15 23.37 19.15 13.75
C ASP A 15 24.01 17.79 13.44
N GLU A 16 23.30 16.85 12.84
CA GLU A 16 23.85 15.58 12.35
C GLU A 16 24.43 15.66 10.93
N HIS A 17 24.42 16.86 10.33
CA HIS A 17 24.92 17.10 8.97
C HIS A 17 26.08 18.10 8.96
N ASP A 18 27.21 17.71 8.35
CA ASP A 18 28.41 18.52 8.25
C ASP A 18 28.21 19.80 7.43
N ASP A 19 27.39 19.72 6.36
CA ASP A 19 27.03 20.81 5.46
C ASP A 19 25.51 21.05 5.46
N LYS A 20 25.11 22.14 6.09
CA LYS A 20 23.68 22.48 6.21
C LYS A 20 23.04 22.91 4.88
N GLU A 21 23.82 23.41 3.92
CA GLU A 21 23.26 23.78 2.60
C GLU A 21 23.06 22.53 1.76
N ALA A 22 24.02 21.62 1.72
CA ALA A 22 23.90 20.32 1.07
C ALA A 22 22.72 19.52 1.67
N TRP A 23 22.61 19.48 3.00
CA TRP A 23 21.48 18.83 3.67
C TRP A 23 20.11 19.39 3.23
N ARG A 24 19.97 20.71 3.10
CA ARG A 24 18.72 21.31 2.62
C ARG A 24 18.38 20.91 1.20
N GLU A 25 19.39 20.79 0.33
CA GLU A 25 19.17 20.31 -1.04
C GLU A 25 18.76 18.85 -1.06
N GLN A 26 19.43 18.00 -0.28
CA GLN A 26 19.08 16.59 -0.12
C GLN A 26 17.63 16.41 0.40
N LEU A 27 17.19 17.23 1.36
CA LEU A 27 15.79 17.24 1.79
C LEU A 27 14.82 17.66 0.67
N ARG A 28 15.21 18.57 -0.23
CA ARG A 28 14.39 18.96 -1.37
C ARG A 28 14.29 17.83 -2.40
N GLU A 29 15.40 17.17 -2.68
CA GLU A 29 15.41 15.99 -3.56
C GLU A 29 14.58 14.85 -2.99
N LEU A 30 14.73 14.54 -1.71
CA LEU A 30 13.90 13.57 -1.01
C LEU A 30 12.41 13.94 -1.12
N THR A 31 12.08 15.21 -0.90
CA THR A 31 10.72 15.74 -1.02
C THR A 31 10.18 15.56 -2.44
N SER A 32 10.98 15.90 -3.43
CA SER A 32 10.59 15.82 -4.85
C SER A 32 10.32 14.39 -5.29
N ALA A 33 11.05 13.43 -4.76
CA ALA A 33 10.86 12.02 -5.04
C ALA A 33 9.63 11.43 -4.32
N ILE A 34 9.43 11.81 -3.04
CA ILE A 34 8.29 11.36 -2.24
C ILE A 34 6.98 11.98 -2.74
N PHE A 35 7.02 13.26 -3.14
CA PHE A 35 5.85 14.02 -3.62
C PHE A 35 6.00 14.42 -5.09
N PRO A 36 5.96 13.48 -6.02
CA PRO A 36 6.07 13.81 -7.43
C PRO A 36 4.93 14.74 -7.86
N LYS A 37 5.22 15.70 -8.74
CA LYS A 37 4.24 16.65 -9.27
C LYS A 37 3.09 15.98 -10.05
N THR A 38 3.31 14.78 -10.52
CA THR A 38 2.31 13.92 -11.16
C THR A 38 1.64 13.10 -10.08
N SER A 39 0.60 13.51 -9.59
CA SER A 39 -0.44 13.02 -8.64
C SER A 39 -0.43 11.56 -8.10
N ALA A 40 0.48 10.70 -8.50
CA ALA A 40 0.64 9.37 -7.93
C ALA A 40 1.68 9.42 -6.78
N TRP A 41 1.32 9.00 -5.59
CA TRP A 41 2.26 8.86 -4.47
C TRP A 41 2.74 7.40 -4.43
N PRO A 42 3.91 7.10 -5.02
CA PRO A 42 4.40 5.74 -5.11
C PRO A 42 5.04 5.25 -3.80
N ILE A 43 5.10 6.09 -2.77
CA ILE A 43 5.81 5.82 -1.52
C ILE A 43 4.87 5.92 -0.33
N VAL A 44 5.03 5.00 0.63
CA VAL A 44 4.54 5.13 2.00
C VAL A 44 5.72 5.14 2.96
N ILE A 45 5.53 5.72 4.14
CA ILE A 45 6.57 5.85 5.17
C ILE A 45 6.20 4.97 6.34
N SER A 46 7.09 4.08 6.74
CA SER A 46 6.93 3.23 7.91
C SER A 46 6.92 4.10 9.18
N ASP A 47 5.83 4.07 9.91
CA ASP A 47 5.69 4.69 11.23
C ASP A 47 6.02 3.64 12.29
N LEU A 48 7.31 3.55 12.61
CA LEU A 48 7.86 2.61 13.57
C LEU A 48 7.54 3.01 15.02
N HIS A 49 7.89 2.16 15.96
CA HIS A 49 7.61 2.34 17.39
C HIS A 49 6.13 2.66 17.67
N ASN A 50 5.23 1.83 17.10
CA ASN A 50 3.77 1.98 17.28
C ASN A 50 3.22 3.35 16.87
N GLY A 51 3.77 3.98 15.83
CA GLY A 51 3.30 5.26 15.34
C GLY A 51 3.96 6.48 16.02
N ALA A 52 5.15 6.31 16.58
CA ALA A 52 5.85 7.40 17.28
C ALA A 52 6.76 8.27 16.39
N TRP A 53 6.90 7.96 15.08
CA TRP A 53 7.84 8.63 14.18
C TRP A 53 7.74 10.16 14.20
N SER A 54 6.54 10.69 14.04
CA SER A 54 6.34 12.15 14.04
C SER A 54 6.71 12.80 15.36
N SER A 55 6.46 12.15 16.49
CA SER A 55 6.76 12.70 17.82
C SER A 55 8.26 12.79 18.06
N HIS A 56 9.05 11.88 17.49
CA HIS A 56 10.51 11.93 17.57
C HIS A 56 11.14 12.99 16.68
N ILE A 57 10.51 13.36 15.56
CA ILE A 57 10.99 14.41 14.66
C ILE A 57 10.73 15.82 15.19
N VAL A 58 9.59 16.04 15.83
CA VAL A 58 9.18 17.37 16.32
C VAL A 58 10.25 18.07 17.18
N PRO A 59 10.94 17.40 18.13
CA PRO A 59 12.02 18.00 18.91
C PRO A 59 13.18 18.50 18.04
N TYR A 60 13.58 17.77 17.00
CA TYR A 60 14.65 18.18 16.09
C TYR A 60 14.28 19.46 15.34
N ILE A 61 13.08 19.47 14.73
CA ILE A 61 12.59 20.66 14.02
C ILE A 61 12.48 21.88 14.97
N ASN A 62 12.04 21.66 16.21
CA ASN A 62 11.89 22.75 17.16
C ASN A 62 13.21 23.39 17.60
N ARG A 63 14.31 22.64 17.61
CA ARG A 63 15.67 23.13 17.94
C ARG A 63 16.34 23.93 16.81
N MET A 64 15.85 23.81 15.57
CA MET A 64 16.45 24.50 14.43
C MET A 64 16.56 25.99 14.67
N SER A 65 17.73 26.56 14.43
CA SER A 65 18.01 27.99 14.53
C SER A 65 17.55 28.77 13.29
N ASP A 66 17.63 28.15 12.11
CA ASP A 66 17.17 28.77 10.86
C ASP A 66 15.64 28.68 10.72
N HIS A 67 14.98 29.81 10.78
CA HIS A 67 13.52 29.90 10.67
C HIS A 67 12.98 29.36 9.32
N ARG A 68 13.73 29.54 8.22
CA ARG A 68 13.31 29.08 6.89
C ARG A 68 13.39 27.56 6.81
N ALA A 69 14.51 26.98 7.28
CA ALA A 69 14.67 25.52 7.35
C ALA A 69 13.60 24.90 8.25
N LYS A 70 13.37 25.49 9.44
CA LYS A 70 12.32 25.05 10.37
C LYS A 70 10.94 25.02 9.73
N LYS A 71 10.54 26.10 9.07
CA LYS A 71 9.24 26.18 8.38
C LYS A 71 9.13 25.15 7.25
N TYR A 72 10.21 24.94 6.50
CA TYR A 72 10.26 23.93 5.44
C TYR A 72 10.07 22.52 6.02
N CYS A 73 10.83 22.16 7.04
CA CYS A 73 10.72 20.84 7.68
C CYS A 73 9.35 20.59 8.34
N GLN A 74 8.73 21.64 8.93
CA GLN A 74 7.35 21.53 9.43
C GLN A 74 6.35 21.21 8.32
N GLY A 75 6.47 21.87 7.17
CA GLY A 75 5.64 21.60 6.00
C GLY A 75 5.87 20.20 5.44
N LEU A 76 7.13 19.78 5.37
CA LEU A 76 7.52 18.45 4.92
C LEU A 76 6.96 17.37 5.86
N LEU A 77 7.12 17.50 7.17
CA LEU A 77 6.56 16.58 8.16
C LEU A 77 5.04 16.47 8.03
N THR A 78 4.34 17.60 7.89
CA THR A 78 2.87 17.62 7.71
C THR A 78 2.44 16.84 6.45
N ASN A 79 3.21 16.96 5.38
CA ASN A 79 2.92 16.21 4.16
C ASN A 79 3.24 14.72 4.32
N MET A 80 4.37 14.38 4.94
CA MET A 80 4.77 12.98 5.18
C MET A 80 3.81 12.25 6.11
N GLN A 81 3.20 12.92 7.08
CA GLN A 81 2.20 12.33 7.98
C GLN A 81 1.02 11.70 7.23
N ARG A 82 0.70 12.19 6.05
CA ARG A 82 -0.36 11.61 5.19
C ARG A 82 0.04 10.28 4.55
N MET A 83 1.33 9.97 4.56
CA MET A 83 1.90 8.76 3.94
C MET A 83 2.30 7.73 4.97
N LEU A 84 2.16 8.04 6.26
CA LEU A 84 2.53 7.12 7.33
C LEU A 84 1.66 5.86 7.30
N VAL A 85 2.31 4.73 7.50
CA VAL A 85 1.71 3.42 7.73
C VAL A 85 2.28 2.89 9.03
N VAL A 86 1.44 2.70 10.01
CA VAL A 86 1.86 2.19 11.32
C VAL A 86 2.40 0.78 11.16
N ARG A 87 3.61 0.58 11.68
CA ARG A 87 4.22 -0.74 11.78
C ARG A 87 4.17 -1.18 13.24
N PRO A 88 3.76 -2.42 13.51
CA PRO A 88 3.84 -2.96 14.85
C PRO A 88 5.29 -3.03 15.29
N ASP A 89 5.53 -2.85 16.59
CA ASP A 89 6.86 -3.04 17.16
C ASP A 89 7.32 -4.47 16.96
N CYS A 90 8.42 -4.63 16.26
CA CYS A 90 9.05 -5.93 16.07
C CYS A 90 9.96 -6.29 17.24
N HIS A 91 10.54 -5.29 17.87
CA HIS A 91 11.41 -5.42 19.03
C HIS A 91 11.27 -4.21 19.96
N THR A 92 11.28 -4.44 21.24
CA THR A 92 11.50 -3.39 22.24
C THR A 92 12.95 -2.99 22.23
N TRP A 93 13.35 -2.14 21.29
CA TRP A 93 14.70 -1.62 21.27
C TRP A 93 14.83 -0.55 22.35
N PRO A 94 15.82 -0.65 23.27
CA PRO A 94 15.84 0.17 24.49
C PRO A 94 16.32 1.61 24.26
N GLY A 95 16.46 2.06 23.02
CA GLY A 95 16.98 3.38 22.67
C GLY A 95 15.97 4.24 21.91
N GLU A 96 16.09 5.55 22.12
CA GLU A 96 15.33 6.57 21.37
C GLU A 96 16.19 7.29 20.34
N ASP A 97 17.45 6.86 20.18
CA ASP A 97 18.38 7.45 19.22
C ASP A 97 18.15 6.93 17.79
N ASP A 98 18.78 7.59 16.83
CA ASP A 98 18.65 7.28 15.41
C ASP A 98 19.16 5.87 15.06
N ALA A 99 20.16 5.37 15.80
CA ALA A 99 20.67 4.02 15.61
C ALA A 99 19.62 2.99 16.02
N ALA A 100 18.89 3.21 17.12
CA ALA A 100 17.78 2.37 17.55
C ALA A 100 16.65 2.34 16.52
N TRP A 101 16.29 3.48 15.95
CA TRP A 101 15.32 3.55 14.85
C TRP A 101 15.76 2.75 13.63
N CYS A 102 17.04 2.86 13.25
CA CYS A 102 17.56 2.11 12.11
C CYS A 102 17.54 0.59 12.37
N GLN A 103 17.86 0.16 13.58
CA GLN A 103 17.83 -1.25 13.97
C GLN A 103 16.39 -1.80 13.98
N GLU A 104 15.42 -1.03 14.47
CA GLU A 104 14.01 -1.39 14.40
C GLU A 104 13.53 -1.52 12.95
N ALA A 105 13.94 -0.60 12.07
CA ALA A 105 13.62 -0.69 10.64
C ALA A 105 14.23 -1.94 9.98
N ILE A 106 15.46 -2.33 10.36
CA ILE A 106 16.11 -3.55 9.89
C ILE A 106 15.37 -4.80 10.38
N ALA A 107 14.98 -4.82 11.65
CA ALA A 107 14.22 -5.93 12.23
C ALA A 107 12.84 -6.05 11.57
N THR A 108 12.15 -4.93 11.35
CA THR A 108 10.88 -4.87 10.60
C THR A 108 11.05 -5.40 9.18
N HIS A 109 12.12 -4.99 8.48
CA HIS A 109 12.42 -5.48 7.14
C HIS A 109 12.61 -7.00 7.08
N ALA A 110 13.21 -7.60 8.11
CA ALA A 110 13.41 -9.05 8.16
C ALA A 110 12.08 -9.84 8.24
N ILE A 111 11.04 -9.25 8.82
CA ILE A 111 9.71 -9.87 8.94
C ILE A 111 8.88 -9.56 7.70
N GLU A 112 8.78 -8.29 7.35
CA GLU A 112 8.03 -7.80 6.19
C GLU A 112 8.85 -6.75 5.44
N PRO A 113 9.27 -7.02 4.20
CA PRO A 113 10.24 -6.21 3.48
C PRO A 113 9.88 -4.73 3.32
N ILE A 114 10.76 -3.85 3.78
CA ILE A 114 10.79 -2.41 3.49
C ILE A 114 11.73 -2.21 2.29
N ASP A 115 11.39 -1.32 1.36
CA ASP A 115 12.20 -1.15 0.14
C ASP A 115 13.47 -0.34 0.40
N ARG A 116 13.44 0.61 1.34
CA ARG A 116 14.58 1.43 1.73
C ARG A 116 14.50 1.87 3.19
N ILE A 117 15.67 1.94 3.82
CA ILE A 117 15.86 2.59 5.12
C ILE A 117 16.76 3.79 4.87
N ILE A 118 16.26 4.99 5.10
CA ILE A 118 16.99 6.25 4.87
C ILE A 118 17.46 6.78 6.22
N SER A 119 18.75 7.02 6.36
CA SER A 119 19.38 7.45 7.61
C SER A 119 20.45 8.52 7.37
N VAL A 120 20.97 9.08 8.46
CA VAL A 120 22.16 9.93 8.41
C VAL A 120 23.42 9.09 8.29
N LYS A 121 24.52 9.69 7.84
CA LYS A 121 25.81 9.04 7.57
C LYS A 121 26.36 8.27 8.77
N LYS A 122 26.31 8.85 9.95
CA LYS A 122 26.75 8.24 11.20
C LYS A 122 25.99 6.93 11.50
N THR A 123 24.66 6.96 11.39
CA THR A 123 23.81 5.80 11.61
C THR A 123 24.05 4.72 10.58
N LYS A 124 24.21 5.08 9.29
CA LYS A 124 24.57 4.13 8.24
C LYS A 124 25.90 3.42 8.55
N GLN A 125 26.91 4.14 9.01
CA GLN A 125 28.22 3.57 9.36
C GLN A 125 28.12 2.53 10.50
N LEU A 126 27.26 2.77 11.49
CA LEU A 126 27.00 1.82 12.58
C LEU A 126 26.25 0.56 12.12
N SER A 127 25.58 0.65 10.99
CA SER A 127 24.77 -0.43 10.39
C SER A 127 25.48 -1.11 9.22
N ALA A 128 26.78 -0.90 9.03
CA ALA A 128 27.55 -1.26 7.82
C ALA A 128 27.49 -2.75 7.44
N ASP A 129 27.33 -3.65 8.41
CA ASP A 129 27.18 -5.09 8.13
C ASP A 129 25.79 -5.47 7.59
N ALA A 130 24.85 -4.56 7.64
CA ALA A 130 23.47 -4.90 7.42
C ALA A 130 23.00 -4.47 6.06
N PHE A 131 23.87 -3.86 5.08
CA PHE A 131 22.95 -3.85 4.02
C PHE A 131 22.93 -2.77 2.97
N SER A 132 22.79 -3.28 1.80
CA SER A 132 22.32 -2.58 0.59
C SER A 132 20.97 -1.84 0.76
N ILE A 133 20.19 -2.16 1.80
CA ILE A 133 18.89 -1.54 2.07
C ILE A 133 19.01 -0.21 2.83
N VAL A 134 20.01 -0.06 3.71
CA VAL A 134 20.25 1.20 4.44
C VAL A 134 21.00 2.16 3.53
N ARG A 135 20.42 3.32 3.28
CA ARG A 135 21.00 4.39 2.46
C ARG A 135 21.15 5.67 3.28
N CYS A 136 22.25 6.38 3.03
CA CYS A 136 22.44 7.71 3.58
C CYS A 136 21.62 8.73 2.79
N ILE A 137 21.08 9.75 3.46
CA ILE A 137 20.41 10.86 2.76
C ILE A 137 21.38 11.57 1.81
N ASP A 138 22.69 11.56 2.09
CA ASP A 138 23.74 12.12 1.22
C ASP A 138 23.79 11.43 -0.16
N GLU A 139 23.24 10.23 -0.28
CA GLU A 139 23.20 9.45 -1.53
C GLU A 139 21.94 9.71 -2.37
N VAL A 140 21.05 10.61 -1.93
CA VAL A 140 19.75 10.84 -2.56
C VAL A 140 19.83 11.25 -4.03
N GLU A 141 20.91 11.93 -4.43
CA GLU A 141 21.18 12.35 -5.81
C GLU A 141 21.74 11.23 -6.68
N GLU A 142 22.19 10.13 -6.09
CA GLU A 142 22.73 9.01 -6.84
C GLU A 142 21.64 8.32 -7.68
N GLY A 143 21.91 8.12 -8.97
CA GLY A 143 20.94 7.53 -9.91
C GLY A 143 20.41 6.14 -9.53
N GLY A 144 21.08 5.43 -8.61
CA GLY A 144 20.64 4.15 -8.05
C GLY A 144 19.69 4.28 -6.85
N PHE A 145 19.66 5.44 -6.19
CA PHE A 145 18.86 5.66 -4.99
C PHE A 145 17.36 5.48 -5.23
N TRP A 146 16.87 6.00 -6.37
CA TRP A 146 15.44 5.98 -6.73
C TRP A 146 15.07 4.91 -7.76
N ARG A 147 16.00 4.02 -8.11
CA ARG A 147 15.82 3.06 -9.22
C ARG A 147 14.56 2.22 -9.11
N ASP A 148 14.18 1.86 -7.90
CA ASP A 148 13.09 0.92 -7.64
C ASP A 148 11.74 1.63 -7.36
N ILE A 149 11.74 2.98 -7.35
CA ILE A 149 10.53 3.76 -7.16
C ILE A 149 9.88 4.01 -8.51
N ARG A 150 8.88 3.21 -8.84
CA ARG A 150 8.12 3.32 -10.07
C ARG A 150 6.62 3.34 -9.79
N SER A 151 5.92 4.32 -10.37
CA SER A 151 4.47 4.34 -10.42
C SER A 151 3.91 3.22 -11.31
N ASP A 152 4.69 2.82 -12.31
CA ASP A 152 4.32 1.84 -13.32
C ASP A 152 5.15 0.57 -13.16
N ALA A 153 4.54 -0.56 -13.42
CA ALA A 153 5.20 -1.85 -13.44
C ALA A 153 4.67 -2.71 -14.59
N SER A 154 5.58 -3.42 -15.22
CA SER A 154 5.25 -4.39 -16.26
C SER A 154 5.86 -5.74 -15.84
N PRO A 155 5.25 -6.42 -14.86
CA PRO A 155 5.76 -7.71 -14.41
C PRO A 155 5.64 -8.74 -15.51
N ARG A 156 6.46 -9.77 -15.43
CA ARG A 156 6.25 -10.97 -16.22
C ARG A 156 4.88 -11.55 -15.90
N MET A 157 4.33 -12.32 -16.83
CA MET A 157 2.95 -12.78 -16.83
C MET A 157 2.60 -13.84 -15.78
N VAL A 158 3.47 -14.10 -14.79
CA VAL A 158 3.17 -15.05 -13.72
C VAL A 158 2.25 -14.38 -12.71
N ILE A 159 1.10 -14.98 -12.44
CA ILE A 159 0.09 -14.46 -11.49
C ILE A 159 0.74 -14.11 -10.13
N ALA A 160 1.66 -14.94 -9.65
CA ALA A 160 2.36 -14.71 -8.39
C ALA A 160 3.13 -13.38 -8.36
N GLU A 161 3.81 -12.99 -9.44
CA GLU A 161 4.52 -11.70 -9.54
C GLU A 161 3.54 -10.53 -9.52
N GLN A 162 2.42 -10.66 -10.24
CA GLN A 162 1.37 -9.62 -10.26
C GLN A 162 0.75 -9.44 -8.88
N VAL A 163 0.47 -10.53 -8.18
CA VAL A 163 -0.09 -10.51 -6.83
C VAL A 163 0.91 -9.87 -5.85
N GLN A 164 2.21 -10.16 -5.98
CA GLN A 164 3.26 -9.55 -5.13
C GLN A 164 3.37 -8.03 -5.32
N LEU A 165 3.13 -7.50 -6.52
CA LEU A 165 3.08 -6.04 -6.73
C LEU A 165 2.01 -5.34 -5.89
N LEU A 166 0.94 -6.06 -5.57
CA LEU A 166 -0.20 -5.53 -4.81
C LEU A 166 -0.07 -5.79 -3.30
N ARG A 167 0.97 -6.53 -2.88
CA ARG A 167 1.17 -6.93 -1.49
C ARG A 167 1.09 -5.73 -0.54
N LYS A 168 1.83 -4.66 -0.83
CA LYS A 168 1.87 -3.48 0.03
C LYS A 168 0.54 -2.72 0.07
N LEU A 169 -0.22 -2.71 -1.03
CA LEU A 169 -1.58 -2.16 -1.02
C LEU A 169 -2.48 -2.94 -0.05
N CYS A 170 -2.42 -4.27 -0.10
CA CYS A 170 -3.19 -5.12 0.80
C CYS A 170 -2.71 -5.01 2.25
N LEU A 171 -1.40 -4.94 2.47
CA LEU A 171 -0.79 -4.91 3.79
C LEU A 171 -1.18 -3.65 4.58
N HIS A 172 -1.15 -2.49 3.92
CA HIS A 172 -1.32 -1.19 4.56
C HIS A 172 -2.75 -0.62 4.48
N SER A 173 -3.73 -1.44 4.14
CA SER A 173 -5.12 -1.01 3.99
C SER A 173 -6.05 -1.78 4.92
N ASP A 174 -7.10 -1.13 5.42
CA ASP A 174 -8.16 -1.78 6.19
C ASP A 174 -9.24 -2.39 5.29
N TRP A 175 -9.32 -1.91 4.05
CA TRP A 175 -10.19 -2.45 3.02
C TRP A 175 -9.55 -2.37 1.63
N VAL A 176 -9.89 -3.33 0.78
CA VAL A 176 -9.45 -3.41 -0.61
C VAL A 176 -10.65 -3.79 -1.48
N ALA A 177 -10.84 -3.09 -2.59
CA ALA A 177 -11.80 -3.45 -3.63
C ALA A 177 -11.04 -3.84 -4.91
N LEU A 178 -11.25 -5.07 -5.37
CA LEU A 178 -10.79 -5.54 -6.67
C LEU A 178 -11.95 -5.50 -7.65
N ILE A 179 -11.90 -4.59 -8.60
CA ILE A 179 -12.86 -4.45 -9.70
C ILE A 179 -12.25 -5.13 -10.93
N ASN A 180 -12.79 -6.29 -11.30
CA ASN A 180 -12.28 -7.08 -12.41
C ASN A 180 -13.43 -7.79 -13.14
N PRO A 181 -13.76 -7.39 -14.38
CA PRO A 181 -14.88 -7.96 -15.14
C PRO A 181 -14.87 -9.50 -15.21
N TYR A 182 -13.69 -10.10 -15.24
CA TYR A 182 -13.47 -11.53 -15.43
C TYR A 182 -13.04 -12.26 -14.14
N GLY A 183 -13.06 -11.56 -12.99
CA GLY A 183 -12.48 -12.02 -11.73
C GLY A 183 -13.11 -13.29 -11.15
N PHE A 184 -14.33 -13.66 -11.55
CA PHE A 184 -15.00 -14.89 -11.15
C PHE A 184 -15.07 -15.95 -12.28
N GLY A 185 -14.45 -15.68 -13.41
CA GLY A 185 -14.36 -16.55 -14.58
C GLY A 185 -12.93 -16.83 -14.96
N ASN A 186 -12.52 -16.40 -16.14
CA ASN A 186 -11.21 -16.69 -16.72
C ASN A 186 -10.02 -16.18 -15.87
N GLU A 187 -10.21 -15.14 -15.08
CA GLU A 187 -9.19 -14.55 -14.21
C GLU A 187 -9.37 -14.92 -12.71
N GLN A 188 -10.13 -16.00 -12.44
CA GLN A 188 -10.43 -16.46 -11.07
C GLN A 188 -9.16 -16.79 -10.28
N ASP A 189 -8.14 -17.36 -10.89
CA ASP A 189 -6.89 -17.74 -10.21
C ASP A 189 -6.16 -16.52 -9.66
N PHE A 190 -6.13 -15.40 -10.38
CA PHE A 190 -5.59 -14.14 -9.89
C PHE A 190 -6.39 -13.64 -8.66
N THR A 191 -7.72 -13.65 -8.74
CA THR A 191 -8.58 -13.23 -7.63
C THR A 191 -8.35 -14.09 -6.38
N ILE A 192 -8.21 -15.41 -6.54
CA ILE A 192 -7.96 -16.34 -5.43
C ILE A 192 -6.57 -16.09 -4.81
N GLN A 193 -5.53 -15.93 -5.64
CA GLN A 193 -4.18 -15.70 -5.15
C GLN A 193 -4.04 -14.35 -4.47
N LEU A 194 -4.64 -13.29 -5.03
CA LEU A 194 -4.68 -11.98 -4.38
C LEU A 194 -5.40 -12.03 -3.03
N THR A 195 -6.56 -12.71 -2.99
CA THR A 195 -7.28 -12.90 -1.73
C THR A 195 -6.45 -13.68 -0.72
N ALA A 196 -5.77 -14.74 -1.14
CA ALA A 196 -4.89 -15.52 -0.27
C ALA A 196 -3.76 -14.65 0.30
N LEU A 197 -3.13 -13.83 -0.53
CA LEU A 197 -2.09 -12.89 -0.11
C LEU A 197 -2.64 -11.86 0.90
N ALA A 198 -3.78 -11.24 0.58
CA ALA A 198 -4.41 -10.24 1.42
C ALA A 198 -4.80 -10.80 2.80
N MET A 199 -5.22 -12.07 2.86
CA MET A 199 -5.61 -12.73 4.11
C MET A 199 -4.42 -13.28 4.92
N GLN A 200 -3.22 -13.34 4.34
CA GLN A 200 -1.99 -13.75 5.03
C GLN A 200 -1.32 -12.64 5.83
N ARG A 201 -1.91 -11.43 5.84
CA ARG A 201 -1.36 -10.35 6.65
C ARG A 201 -1.37 -10.74 8.12
N ASP A 202 -0.32 -10.32 8.83
CA ASP A 202 -0.20 -10.55 10.27
C ASP A 202 -1.37 -9.91 11.01
N ALA A 203 -1.81 -10.54 12.10
CA ALA A 203 -2.88 -10.02 12.97
C ALA A 203 -2.58 -8.61 13.50
N THR A 204 -1.31 -8.23 13.57
CA THR A 204 -0.86 -6.88 13.96
C THR A 204 -1.30 -5.78 12.99
N PHE A 205 -1.54 -6.12 11.72
CA PHE A 205 -2.09 -5.18 10.73
C PHE A 205 -3.63 -5.05 10.80
N GLY A 206 -4.25 -5.70 11.76
CA GLY A 206 -5.68 -5.63 11.98
C GLY A 206 -6.53 -6.35 10.91
N LYS A 207 -7.82 -6.07 10.94
CA LYS A 207 -8.82 -6.62 10.04
C LYS A 207 -8.67 -6.08 8.63
N LEU A 208 -8.97 -6.91 7.63
CA LEU A 208 -9.12 -6.50 6.23
C LEU A 208 -10.50 -6.87 5.70
N ASP A 209 -11.22 -5.89 5.17
CA ASP A 209 -12.41 -6.10 4.38
C ASP A 209 -12.08 -6.12 2.89
N LEU A 210 -12.47 -7.18 2.19
CA LEU A 210 -12.19 -7.35 0.77
C LEU A 210 -13.49 -7.33 -0.04
N GLU A 211 -13.59 -6.42 -1.00
CA GLU A 211 -14.66 -6.39 -1.99
C GLU A 211 -14.15 -6.93 -3.32
N LEU A 212 -14.84 -7.90 -3.86
CA LEU A 212 -14.54 -8.50 -5.16
C LEU A 212 -15.71 -8.20 -6.11
N HIS A 213 -15.45 -7.43 -7.13
CA HIS A 213 -16.43 -6.98 -8.12
C HIS A 213 -16.15 -7.65 -9.46
N ALA A 214 -17.15 -8.31 -10.04
CA ALA A 214 -17.06 -8.91 -11.37
C ALA A 214 -18.37 -8.77 -12.13
N ASN A 215 -18.34 -9.06 -13.42
CA ASN A 215 -19.54 -9.12 -14.22
C ASN A 215 -20.45 -10.26 -13.77
N MET A 216 -21.77 -10.03 -13.92
CA MET A 216 -22.76 -11.07 -13.84
C MET A 216 -22.43 -12.15 -14.88
N PRO A 217 -22.48 -13.44 -14.52
CA PRO A 217 -22.32 -14.49 -15.51
C PRO A 217 -23.37 -14.41 -16.62
N GLU A 218 -22.92 -14.52 -17.86
CA GLU A 218 -23.84 -14.48 -19.02
C GLU A 218 -24.75 -15.70 -19.07
N GLY A 219 -26.04 -15.49 -19.35
CA GLY A 219 -27.07 -16.50 -19.53
C GLY A 219 -28.05 -16.06 -20.61
N ASN A 220 -28.87 -16.99 -21.09
CA ASN A 220 -29.88 -16.72 -22.10
C ASN A 220 -31.10 -15.98 -21.55
N ASP A 221 -31.31 -16.07 -20.24
CA ASP A 221 -32.35 -15.38 -19.49
C ASP A 221 -31.91 -15.09 -18.04
N ASP A 222 -32.72 -14.35 -17.30
CA ASP A 222 -32.43 -13.98 -15.90
C ASP A 222 -32.34 -15.19 -14.96
N ALA A 223 -33.11 -16.23 -15.22
CA ALA A 223 -33.07 -17.45 -14.41
C ALA A 223 -31.76 -18.21 -14.58
N GLU A 224 -31.28 -18.34 -15.82
CA GLU A 224 -29.97 -18.95 -16.10
C GLU A 224 -28.84 -18.12 -15.52
N CYS A 225 -28.88 -16.79 -15.63
CA CYS A 225 -27.91 -15.88 -15.02
C CYS A 225 -27.86 -16.07 -13.51
N GLU A 226 -28.99 -16.18 -12.81
CA GLU A 226 -29.04 -16.37 -11.37
C GLU A 226 -28.50 -17.75 -10.95
N VAL A 227 -28.80 -18.82 -11.70
CA VAL A 227 -28.23 -20.15 -11.47
C VAL A 227 -26.70 -20.14 -11.62
N LYS A 228 -26.20 -19.51 -12.66
CA LYS A 228 -24.74 -19.36 -12.88
C LYS A 228 -24.10 -18.54 -11.76
N LYS A 229 -24.71 -17.45 -11.31
CA LYS A 229 -24.25 -16.65 -10.17
C LYS A 229 -24.18 -17.48 -8.88
N GLN A 230 -25.18 -18.31 -8.60
CA GLN A 230 -25.16 -19.23 -7.44
C GLN A 230 -24.03 -20.24 -7.53
N ASN A 231 -23.77 -20.80 -8.71
CA ASN A 231 -22.66 -21.73 -8.94
C ASN A 231 -21.31 -21.04 -8.71
N VAL A 232 -21.10 -19.85 -9.28
CA VAL A 232 -19.89 -19.03 -9.06
C VAL A 232 -19.72 -18.72 -7.57
N THR A 233 -20.79 -18.28 -6.90
CA THR A 233 -20.77 -17.99 -5.46
C THR A 233 -20.36 -19.19 -4.64
N SER A 234 -20.93 -20.37 -4.93
CA SER A 234 -20.62 -21.62 -4.23
C SER A 234 -19.16 -22.03 -4.44
N ASN A 235 -18.65 -21.88 -5.66
CA ASN A 235 -17.25 -22.14 -5.98
C ASN A 235 -16.32 -21.18 -5.23
N MET A 236 -16.58 -19.87 -5.27
CA MET A 236 -15.79 -18.87 -4.55
C MET A 236 -15.81 -19.10 -3.04
N ARG A 237 -16.96 -19.45 -2.45
CA ARG A 237 -17.02 -19.85 -1.03
C ARG A 237 -16.12 -21.04 -0.74
N ARG A 238 -16.18 -22.09 -1.54
CA ARG A 238 -15.34 -23.28 -1.36
C ARG A 238 -13.85 -22.97 -1.39
N LEU A 239 -13.43 -22.04 -2.26
CA LEU A 239 -12.02 -21.69 -2.48
C LEU A 239 -11.50 -20.66 -1.46
N LEU A 240 -12.34 -19.70 -1.05
CA LEU A 240 -11.93 -18.56 -0.21
C LEU A 240 -12.16 -18.81 1.28
N THR A 241 -13.22 -19.53 1.69
CA THR A 241 -13.49 -19.76 3.12
C THR A 241 -12.30 -20.36 3.89
N PRO A 242 -11.51 -21.32 3.34
CA PRO A 242 -10.34 -21.85 4.04
C PRO A 242 -9.21 -20.84 4.26
N LYS A 243 -9.25 -19.71 3.58
CA LYS A 243 -8.24 -18.65 3.64
C LYS A 243 -8.61 -17.50 4.59
N LEU A 244 -9.87 -17.49 5.06
CA LEU A 244 -10.37 -16.46 5.94
C LEU A 244 -9.94 -16.70 7.39
N THR A 245 -9.50 -15.65 8.04
CA THR A 245 -9.43 -15.56 9.50
C THR A 245 -10.77 -15.05 10.05
N ARG A 246 -11.02 -15.22 11.36
CA ARG A 246 -12.34 -14.91 11.97
C ARG A 246 -12.80 -13.47 11.77
N ASP A 247 -11.85 -12.52 11.67
CA ASP A 247 -12.16 -11.10 11.67
C ASP A 247 -12.23 -10.48 10.26
N ASN A 248 -11.81 -11.24 9.23
CA ASN A 248 -11.81 -10.77 7.85
C ASN A 248 -13.14 -11.05 7.16
N ARG A 249 -13.56 -10.14 6.28
CA ARG A 249 -14.79 -10.22 5.50
C ARG A 249 -14.49 -10.13 4.01
N ILE A 250 -15.17 -10.97 3.23
CA ILE A 250 -15.17 -10.91 1.77
C ILE A 250 -16.60 -10.68 1.30
N GLU A 251 -16.78 -9.70 0.43
CA GLU A 251 -18.03 -9.40 -0.24
C GLU A 251 -17.88 -9.55 -1.75
N LEU A 252 -18.78 -10.33 -2.37
CA LEU A 252 -18.82 -10.50 -3.82
C LEU A 252 -19.94 -9.62 -4.41
N TYR A 253 -19.59 -8.81 -5.41
CA TYR A 253 -20.50 -7.95 -6.14
C TYR A 253 -20.58 -8.40 -7.59
N PHE A 254 -21.80 -8.64 -8.08
CA PHE A 254 -22.06 -9.04 -9.45
C PHE A 254 -22.71 -7.87 -10.20
N TRP A 255 -21.97 -7.27 -11.10
CA TRP A 255 -22.40 -6.10 -11.87
C TRP A 255 -22.99 -6.51 -13.21
N PRO A 256 -23.98 -5.78 -13.73
CA PRO A 256 -24.48 -6.02 -15.09
C PRO A 256 -23.39 -5.85 -16.15
N LYS A 257 -22.49 -4.87 -15.95
CA LYS A 257 -21.40 -4.59 -16.86
C LYS A 257 -20.28 -3.83 -16.13
N LEU A 258 -19.09 -4.41 -16.12
CA LEU A 258 -17.83 -3.76 -15.77
C LEU A 258 -16.93 -3.76 -17.00
N LEU A 259 -16.12 -2.73 -17.17
CA LEU A 259 -15.17 -2.62 -18.29
C LEU A 259 -13.73 -2.58 -17.81
N ASP A 260 -13.49 -2.02 -16.66
CA ASP A 260 -12.17 -1.69 -16.16
C ASP A 260 -11.64 -2.74 -15.19
N ARG A 261 -10.31 -2.86 -15.15
CA ARG A 261 -9.60 -3.65 -14.15
C ARG A 261 -8.84 -2.71 -13.24
N ILE A 262 -9.30 -2.63 -12.01
CA ILE A 262 -8.83 -1.65 -11.05
C ILE A 262 -8.79 -2.28 -9.67
N ILE A 263 -7.78 -1.92 -8.90
CA ILE A 263 -7.76 -2.14 -7.47
C ILE A 263 -7.82 -0.78 -6.78
N VAL A 264 -8.66 -0.66 -5.76
CA VAL A 264 -8.76 0.50 -4.88
C VAL A 264 -8.57 0.02 -3.45
N ALA A 265 -7.76 0.73 -2.68
CA ALA A 265 -7.43 0.35 -1.33
C ALA A 265 -7.39 1.57 -0.41
N GLY A 266 -7.71 1.40 0.86
CA GLY A 266 -7.71 2.50 1.82
C GLY A 266 -8.01 2.08 3.24
N ASN A 267 -8.23 3.08 4.08
CA ASN A 267 -8.48 2.88 5.50
C ASN A 267 -9.88 3.36 5.88
N TYR A 268 -10.35 2.92 7.03
CA TYR A 268 -11.52 3.48 7.65
C TYR A 268 -11.16 4.77 8.40
N VAL A 269 -12.00 5.78 8.26
CA VAL A 269 -11.85 7.05 8.96
C VAL A 269 -13.09 7.25 9.82
N THR A 270 -12.88 7.42 11.12
CA THR A 270 -13.95 7.72 12.07
C THR A 270 -14.39 9.17 11.91
N GLN A 271 -15.65 9.39 11.58
CA GLN A 271 -16.27 10.71 11.52
C GLN A 271 -16.88 11.10 12.88
N SER A 272 -17.29 12.37 12.99
CA SER A 272 -18.04 12.86 14.15
C SER A 272 -19.26 11.97 14.40
N GLY A 273 -19.36 11.42 15.63
CA GLY A 273 -20.41 10.46 15.98
C GLY A 273 -20.00 8.99 15.95
N GLY A 274 -18.72 8.69 15.73
CA GLY A 274 -18.18 7.31 15.79
C GLY A 274 -18.49 6.45 14.55
N ILE A 275 -18.97 7.05 13.47
CA ILE A 275 -19.26 6.34 12.23
C ILE A 275 -17.97 6.18 11.43
N GLU A 276 -17.59 4.94 11.15
CA GLU A 276 -16.48 4.63 10.27
C GLU A 276 -16.89 4.71 8.81
N ARG A 277 -16.08 5.37 8.01
CA ARG A 277 -16.26 5.44 6.55
C ARG A 277 -14.99 5.08 5.82
N LYS A 278 -15.14 4.41 4.68
CA LYS A 278 -14.05 4.14 3.76
C LYS A 278 -13.44 5.43 3.23
N SER A 279 -12.12 5.50 3.26
CA SER A 279 -11.33 6.58 2.68
C SER A 279 -10.29 5.98 1.74
N PRO A 280 -10.32 6.26 0.42
CA PRO A 280 -9.37 5.72 -0.52
C PRO A 280 -7.99 6.36 -0.31
N ARG A 281 -6.94 5.54 -0.29
CA ARG A 281 -5.55 5.99 -0.20
C ARG A 281 -4.76 5.68 -1.46
N TRP A 282 -4.94 4.48 -1.99
CA TRP A 282 -4.19 3.97 -3.14
C TRP A 282 -5.11 3.27 -4.12
N GLY A 283 -4.66 3.20 -5.35
CA GLY A 283 -5.30 2.41 -6.38
C GLY A 283 -4.36 2.18 -7.55
N ALA A 284 -4.65 1.16 -8.31
CA ALA A 284 -3.93 0.86 -9.54
C ALA A 284 -4.88 0.36 -10.62
N SER A 285 -4.61 0.72 -11.87
CA SER A 285 -5.25 0.11 -13.03
C SER A 285 -4.34 -0.95 -13.63
N MET A 286 -4.94 -1.94 -14.28
CA MET A 286 -4.23 -2.98 -15.02
C MET A 286 -4.79 -3.13 -16.43
N SER A 287 -3.91 -3.34 -17.42
CA SER A 287 -4.34 -3.51 -18.82
C SER A 287 -5.06 -4.84 -19.04
N HIS A 288 -4.53 -5.90 -18.45
CA HIS A 288 -5.12 -7.25 -18.44
C HIS A 288 -4.49 -8.05 -17.30
N VAL A 289 -5.11 -9.17 -16.96
CA VAL A 289 -4.55 -10.14 -16.00
C VAL A 289 -3.94 -11.30 -16.76
N ALA A 290 -2.83 -11.84 -16.28
CA ALA A 290 -2.21 -13.01 -16.88
C ALA A 290 -3.15 -14.21 -16.88
N HIS A 291 -3.21 -14.89 -18.00
CA HIS A 291 -3.84 -16.20 -18.12
C HIS A 291 -2.77 -17.29 -18.04
N GLY A 292 -2.65 -17.90 -16.87
CA GLY A 292 -1.72 -19.02 -16.68
C GLY A 292 -0.24 -18.62 -16.64
N ASN A 293 0.62 -19.57 -16.96
CA ASN A 293 2.08 -19.43 -16.96
C ASN A 293 2.64 -19.40 -18.39
N ASP A 294 1.98 -18.72 -19.33
CA ASP A 294 2.50 -18.63 -20.70
C ASP A 294 3.67 -17.60 -20.74
N PRO A 295 4.91 -18.06 -20.96
CA PRO A 295 6.08 -17.19 -20.98
C PRO A 295 6.10 -16.24 -22.20
N ASN A 296 5.24 -16.45 -23.18
CA ASN A 296 5.12 -15.64 -24.39
C ASN A 296 3.95 -14.65 -24.34
N ALA A 297 3.16 -14.65 -23.29
CA ALA A 297 2.05 -13.71 -23.15
C ALA A 297 2.58 -12.26 -23.01
N ALA A 298 1.83 -11.30 -23.51
CA ALA A 298 2.18 -9.90 -23.38
C ALA A 298 2.22 -9.46 -21.91
N PRO A 299 3.20 -8.64 -21.47
CA PRO A 299 3.29 -8.19 -20.10
C PRO A 299 2.04 -7.39 -19.72
N THR A 300 1.56 -7.60 -18.48
CA THR A 300 0.50 -6.79 -17.91
C THR A 300 1.07 -5.44 -17.51
N GLU A 301 0.44 -4.37 -17.94
CA GLU A 301 0.81 -3.03 -17.48
C GLU A 301 0.00 -2.65 -16.24
N TRP A 302 0.71 -2.30 -15.19
CA TRP A 302 0.15 -1.80 -13.94
C TRP A 302 0.54 -0.34 -13.77
N LYS A 303 -0.43 0.48 -13.41
CA LYS A 303 -0.22 1.91 -13.21
C LYS A 303 -0.93 2.39 -11.97
N LEU A 304 -0.21 3.06 -11.07
CA LEU A 304 -0.82 3.73 -9.93
C LEU A 304 -1.75 4.84 -10.40
N LEU A 305 -2.93 4.90 -9.76
CA LEU A 305 -3.92 5.92 -10.03
C LEU A 305 -3.51 7.25 -9.37
N GLY A 306 -3.60 8.33 -10.14
CA GLY A 306 -3.57 9.67 -9.58
C GLY A 306 -4.82 9.96 -8.74
N ARG A 307 -4.76 11.01 -7.90
CA ARG A 307 -5.82 11.32 -6.93
C ARG A 307 -7.21 11.45 -7.55
N GLU A 308 -7.33 12.15 -8.66
CA GLU A 308 -8.62 12.35 -9.35
C GLU A 308 -9.22 11.04 -9.87
N ALA A 309 -8.37 10.18 -10.47
CA ALA A 309 -8.80 8.88 -10.96
C ALA A 309 -9.20 7.97 -9.78
N LEU A 310 -8.42 7.96 -8.71
CA LEU A 310 -8.72 7.21 -7.49
C LEU A 310 -10.06 7.62 -6.88
N ASP A 311 -10.29 8.93 -6.71
CA ASP A 311 -11.54 9.47 -6.15
C ASP A 311 -12.75 9.19 -7.07
N ARG A 312 -12.57 9.17 -8.40
CA ARG A 312 -13.60 8.79 -9.36
C ARG A 312 -13.99 7.32 -9.19
N TRP A 313 -13.02 6.41 -9.24
CA TRP A 313 -13.29 4.97 -9.12
C TRP A 313 -13.85 4.58 -7.76
N PHE A 314 -13.36 5.23 -6.70
CA PHE A 314 -13.92 5.03 -5.36
C PHE A 314 -15.40 5.41 -5.31
N ARG A 315 -15.78 6.56 -5.89
CA ARG A 315 -17.18 6.99 -5.95
C ARG A 315 -18.04 6.06 -6.81
N GLU A 316 -17.49 5.52 -7.87
CA GLU A 316 -18.23 4.69 -8.82
C GLU A 316 -18.51 3.29 -8.28
N TYR A 317 -17.59 2.69 -7.53
CA TYR A 317 -17.71 1.28 -7.13
C TYR A 317 -17.72 1.03 -5.61
N CYS A 318 -17.09 1.86 -4.82
CA CYS A 318 -16.79 1.54 -3.41
C CYS A 318 -17.69 2.23 -2.40
N LEU A 319 -18.41 3.31 -2.77
CA LEU A 319 -19.36 3.95 -1.85
C LEU A 319 -20.55 3.03 -1.54
N GLU A 320 -21.05 3.11 -0.32
CA GLU A 320 -22.19 2.29 0.13
C GLU A 320 -23.51 2.70 -0.51
N ASN A 321 -23.67 3.99 -0.83
CA ASN A 321 -24.93 4.59 -1.32
C ASN A 321 -24.93 4.84 -2.84
N ILE A 322 -24.22 4.01 -3.61
CA ILE A 322 -24.26 4.11 -5.07
C ILE A 322 -25.64 3.62 -5.53
N GLN A 323 -26.34 4.46 -6.29
CA GLN A 323 -27.54 4.04 -7.00
C GLN A 323 -27.12 2.89 -7.93
N ASP A 324 -27.82 1.78 -7.92
CA ASP A 324 -27.53 0.59 -8.73
C ASP A 324 -26.33 -0.29 -8.25
N LYS A 325 -25.73 -0.03 -7.08
CA LYS A 325 -24.74 -0.97 -6.51
C LYS A 325 -25.42 -2.31 -6.22
N PRO A 326 -24.92 -3.44 -6.76
CA PRO A 326 -25.47 -4.75 -6.46
C PRO A 326 -25.41 -5.06 -4.96
N LEU A 327 -26.37 -5.83 -4.46
CA LEU A 327 -26.29 -6.35 -3.10
C LEU A 327 -25.14 -7.36 -3.00
N PRO A 328 -24.30 -7.27 -1.97
CA PRO A 328 -23.16 -8.17 -1.82
C PRO A 328 -23.59 -9.56 -1.39
N VAL A 329 -22.84 -10.55 -1.88
CA VAL A 329 -22.88 -11.91 -1.33
C VAL A 329 -21.71 -12.05 -0.38
N GLN A 330 -21.99 -12.24 0.90
CA GLN A 330 -20.95 -12.36 1.93
C GLN A 330 -20.33 -13.76 1.98
N ILE A 331 -19.02 -13.81 2.15
CA ILE A 331 -18.26 -15.01 2.50
C ILE A 331 -17.64 -14.76 3.87
N ALA A 332 -18.02 -15.59 4.84
CA ALA A 332 -17.49 -15.52 6.20
C ALA A 332 -16.66 -16.77 6.51
N ALA A 333 -15.77 -16.67 7.49
CA ALA A 333 -15.09 -17.82 8.04
C ALA A 333 -16.13 -18.82 8.62
N LYS A 334 -15.81 -20.09 8.56
CA LYS A 334 -16.62 -21.10 9.27
C LYS A 334 -16.40 -20.91 10.79
N ASN A 335 -17.50 -20.78 11.52
CA ASN A 335 -17.51 -20.83 12.99
C ASN A 335 -16.95 -22.15 13.50
#